data_559ae0d65d16819c4d0600c41c400ddc
#
_entry.id   559ae0d65d16819c4d0600c41c400ddc
#
_cell.length_a   1.000
_cell.length_b   1.000
_cell.length_c   1.000
_cell.angle_alpha   90.00
_cell.angle_beta   90.00
_cell.angle_gamma   90.00
#
_symmetry.space_group_name_H-M   'P 1'
#
loop_
_entity.id
_entity.type
_entity.pdbx_description
1 polymer ?
#
loop_
_entity_poly.entity_id
_entity_poly.type
_entity_poly.pdbx_seq_one_letter_code
_entity_poly.pdbx_strand_id
1 'polypeptide(L)'
;GRMETIASQFEDVIFVSGKDRNLQYLEDDGIPQIISGAIGKTDRARAPKEEHFESEKQGYAKLTVFKDGSSQVEFFKVTDNTSQSIFTKTIKRERLSVDEISYPKKAYGATTKASIYTKEETDKTGFYKFLWGDHFRNLYSKEISAPVLDIEELPGNVKPISEGGGTQSRSLRLIDDNEHEYTLRALRKSAVRFLQTTAIDNHYVEDYLKNTIAERYLLDFYTTAHPYAQFSMNELSASLGVLHANPKIYY
;
A
#
# COMPACT_ATOMS: atom_id res chain seq x y z
N GLY A 1 3.05 -3.72 -15.18
CA GLY A 1 2.96 -2.38 -15.79
C GLY A 1 2.16 -1.41 -14.92
N ARG A 2 1.97 -0.16 -15.33
CA ARG A 2 1.31 0.88 -14.51
C ARG A 2 -0.08 0.47 -13.98
N MET A 3 -0.85 -0.26 -14.78
CA MET A 3 -2.16 -0.79 -14.35
C MET A 3 -2.03 -1.85 -13.26
N GLU A 4 -1.05 -2.73 -13.35
CA GLU A 4 -0.76 -3.73 -12.32
C GLU A 4 -0.31 -3.07 -11.02
N THR A 5 0.56 -2.06 -11.10
CA THR A 5 0.99 -1.27 -9.94
C THR A 5 -0.19 -0.58 -9.23
N ILE A 6 -1.17 -0.09 -9.99
CA ILE A 6 -2.39 0.48 -9.41
C ILE A 6 -3.26 -0.63 -8.83
N ALA A 7 -3.46 -1.71 -9.56
CA ALA A 7 -4.31 -2.82 -9.14
C ALA A 7 -3.80 -3.51 -7.85
N SER A 8 -2.48 -3.64 -7.70
CA SER A 8 -1.88 -4.22 -6.49
C SER A 8 -2.10 -3.42 -5.21
N GLN A 9 -2.57 -2.18 -5.31
CA GLN A 9 -2.96 -1.37 -4.16
C GLN A 9 -4.38 -1.69 -3.65
N PHE A 10 -5.13 -2.51 -4.38
CA PHE A 10 -6.50 -2.88 -4.06
C PHE A 10 -6.61 -4.40 -3.97
N GLU A 11 -7.31 -4.88 -2.96
CA GLU A 11 -7.46 -6.32 -2.71
C GLU A 11 -8.50 -6.99 -3.63
N ASP A 12 -9.42 -6.23 -4.22
CA ASP A 12 -10.59 -6.74 -4.94
C ASP A 12 -10.56 -6.45 -6.45
N VAL A 13 -9.40 -6.60 -7.09
CA VAL A 13 -9.27 -6.35 -8.52
C VAL A 13 -9.29 -7.65 -9.31
N ILE A 14 -10.09 -7.68 -10.37
CA ILE A 14 -10.11 -8.74 -11.38
C ILE A 14 -9.94 -8.07 -12.74
N PHE A 15 -8.93 -8.46 -13.50
CA PHE A 15 -8.78 -8.02 -14.88
C PHE A 15 -9.64 -8.87 -15.81
N VAL A 16 -10.44 -8.21 -16.65
CA VAL A 16 -11.24 -8.87 -17.67
C VAL A 16 -10.90 -8.28 -19.04
N SER A 17 -10.56 -9.12 -19.99
CA SER A 17 -10.25 -8.69 -21.34
C SER A 17 -10.83 -9.63 -22.39
N GLY A 18 -11.01 -9.13 -23.63
CA GLY A 18 -11.51 -9.89 -24.76
C GLY A 18 -10.58 -9.87 -25.98
N LYS A 19 -9.35 -9.38 -25.83
CA LYS A 19 -8.47 -9.12 -26.98
C LYS A 19 -7.80 -10.37 -27.53
N ASP A 20 -7.32 -11.25 -26.67
CA ASP A 20 -6.71 -12.51 -27.10
C ASP A 20 -7.81 -13.50 -27.49
N ARG A 21 -7.67 -14.12 -28.65
CA ARG A 21 -8.73 -14.96 -29.26
C ARG A 21 -8.76 -16.37 -28.65
N ASN A 22 -8.85 -16.44 -27.34
CA ASN A 22 -8.91 -17.68 -26.56
C ASN A 22 -9.66 -17.45 -25.26
N LEU A 23 -9.79 -18.50 -24.46
CA LEU A 23 -10.33 -18.44 -23.12
C LEU A 23 -9.19 -18.76 -22.14
N GLN A 24 -8.92 -17.86 -21.20
CA GLN A 24 -7.90 -18.09 -20.17
C GLN A 24 -8.35 -17.59 -18.81
N TYR A 25 -7.95 -18.32 -17.78
CA TYR A 25 -7.85 -17.84 -16.41
C TYR A 25 -6.39 -17.86 -16.02
N LEU A 26 -5.89 -16.71 -15.64
CA LEU A 26 -4.53 -16.52 -15.15
C LEU A 26 -4.60 -15.88 -13.77
N GLU A 27 -3.59 -16.11 -12.96
CA GLU A 27 -3.43 -15.43 -11.68
C GLU A 27 -1.97 -15.05 -11.52
N ASP A 28 -1.69 -13.76 -11.42
CA ASP A 28 -0.35 -13.23 -11.27
C ASP A 28 -0.33 -12.27 -10.09
N ASP A 29 0.61 -12.50 -9.16
CA ASP A 29 0.70 -11.75 -7.88
C ASP A 29 -0.63 -11.63 -7.12
N GLY A 30 -1.44 -12.70 -7.15
CA GLY A 30 -2.75 -12.75 -6.49
C GLY A 30 -3.85 -11.95 -7.21
N ILE A 31 -3.58 -11.41 -8.39
CA ILE A 31 -4.58 -10.69 -9.21
C ILE A 31 -5.14 -11.62 -10.29
N PRO A 32 -6.43 -11.98 -10.22
CA PRO A 32 -7.06 -12.80 -11.24
C PRO A 32 -7.21 -12.06 -12.58
N GLN A 33 -6.93 -12.77 -13.68
CA GLN A 33 -7.12 -12.27 -15.04
C GLN A 33 -8.01 -13.23 -15.81
N ILE A 34 -9.07 -12.70 -16.40
CA ILE A 34 -10.04 -13.44 -17.20
C ILE A 34 -9.94 -12.96 -18.64
N ILE A 35 -9.60 -13.86 -19.55
CA ILE A 35 -9.58 -13.58 -20.99
C ILE A 35 -10.73 -14.33 -21.64
N SER A 36 -11.62 -13.59 -22.32
CA SER A 36 -12.81 -14.12 -22.98
C SER A 36 -12.92 -13.57 -24.41
N GLY A 37 -11.98 -13.96 -25.27
CA GLY A 37 -11.87 -13.44 -26.64
C GLY A 37 -12.24 -14.45 -27.75
N ALA A 38 -12.70 -15.64 -27.40
CA ALA A 38 -12.90 -16.76 -28.33
C ALA A 38 -14.29 -16.81 -29.03
N ILE A 39 -14.93 -15.66 -29.29
CA ILE A 39 -16.29 -15.64 -29.88
C ILE A 39 -16.26 -15.91 -31.40
N GLY A 40 -15.31 -15.37 -32.14
CA GLY A 40 -15.27 -15.45 -33.59
C GLY A 40 -14.15 -16.35 -34.11
N LYS A 41 -12.91 -15.95 -33.89
CA LYS A 41 -11.72 -16.74 -34.24
C LYS A 41 -11.04 -17.18 -32.97
N THR A 42 -10.36 -18.33 -33.05
CA THR A 42 -9.58 -18.83 -31.92
C THR A 42 -8.10 -18.91 -32.30
N ASP A 43 -7.25 -18.48 -31.37
CA ASP A 43 -5.81 -18.60 -31.47
C ASP A 43 -5.30 -19.51 -30.35
N ARG A 44 -4.11 -20.09 -30.56
CA ARG A 44 -3.46 -20.92 -29.56
C ARG A 44 -3.13 -20.09 -28.32
N ALA A 45 -3.43 -20.66 -27.17
CA ALA A 45 -3.02 -20.14 -25.89
C ALA A 45 -2.08 -21.14 -25.22
N ARG A 46 -1.22 -20.65 -24.35
CA ARG A 46 -0.38 -21.49 -23.50
C ARG A 46 -0.34 -20.90 -22.10
N ALA A 47 -0.95 -21.60 -21.16
CA ALA A 47 -0.92 -21.21 -19.76
C ALA A 47 0.49 -21.45 -19.18
N PRO A 48 1.11 -20.44 -18.59
CA PRO A 48 2.49 -20.56 -18.09
C PRO A 48 2.62 -21.37 -16.79
N LYS A 49 1.52 -21.65 -16.08
CA LYS A 49 1.50 -22.36 -14.80
C LYS A 49 0.39 -23.42 -14.78
N GLU A 50 0.57 -24.50 -14.01
CA GLU A 50 -0.43 -25.58 -13.87
C GLU A 50 -1.77 -25.11 -13.25
N GLU A 51 -1.77 -24.05 -12.48
CA GLU A 51 -2.95 -23.48 -11.83
C GLU A 51 -3.82 -22.65 -12.78
N HIS A 52 -3.33 -22.39 -13.98
CA HIS A 52 -3.99 -21.61 -14.99
C HIS A 52 -4.86 -22.48 -15.89
N PHE A 53 -5.93 -21.88 -16.39
CA PHE A 53 -6.81 -22.52 -17.38
C PHE A 53 -6.61 -21.86 -18.72
N GLU A 54 -6.61 -22.68 -19.79
CA GLU A 54 -6.62 -22.22 -21.16
C GLU A 54 -7.53 -23.07 -22.05
N SER A 55 -8.12 -22.46 -23.06
CA SER A 55 -8.88 -23.17 -24.08
C SER A 55 -8.89 -22.41 -25.40
N GLU A 56 -8.57 -23.12 -26.48
CA GLU A 56 -8.64 -22.64 -27.85
C GLU A 56 -10.05 -22.81 -28.45
N LYS A 57 -11.00 -23.33 -27.69
CA LYS A 57 -12.36 -23.60 -28.17
C LYS A 57 -13.15 -22.30 -28.23
N GLN A 58 -14.02 -22.21 -29.23
CA GLN A 58 -14.98 -21.12 -29.28
C GLN A 58 -15.88 -21.11 -28.05
N GLY A 59 -16.05 -19.92 -27.45
CA GLY A 59 -16.79 -19.83 -26.21
C GLY A 59 -16.74 -18.48 -25.57
N TYR A 60 -17.14 -18.44 -24.30
CA TYR A 60 -17.19 -17.23 -23.49
C TYR A 60 -16.94 -17.53 -22.01
N ALA A 61 -16.61 -16.48 -21.25
CA ALA A 61 -16.57 -16.53 -19.81
C ALA A 61 -17.78 -15.80 -19.21
N LYS A 62 -18.27 -16.32 -18.08
CA LYS A 62 -19.29 -15.71 -17.25
C LYS A 62 -18.69 -15.43 -15.86
N LEU A 63 -18.64 -14.18 -15.47
CA LEU A 63 -18.24 -13.78 -14.13
C LEU A 63 -19.50 -13.47 -13.32
N THR A 64 -19.65 -14.14 -12.18
CA THR A 64 -20.73 -13.91 -11.23
C THR A 64 -20.12 -13.33 -9.95
N VAL A 65 -20.61 -12.19 -9.52
CA VAL A 65 -20.22 -11.55 -8.23
C VAL A 65 -21.37 -11.77 -7.24
N PHE A 66 -21.06 -12.32 -6.10
CA PHE A 66 -22.03 -12.61 -5.05
C PHE A 66 -22.10 -11.48 -4.02
N LYS A 67 -23.19 -11.46 -3.24
CA LYS A 67 -23.41 -10.42 -2.23
C LYS A 67 -22.39 -10.47 -1.08
N ASP A 68 -21.80 -11.63 -0.83
CA ASP A 68 -20.77 -11.85 0.19
C ASP A 68 -19.37 -11.39 -0.25
N GLY A 69 -19.29 -10.79 -1.45
CA GLY A 69 -18.01 -10.31 -2.03
C GLY A 69 -17.21 -11.39 -2.76
N SER A 70 -17.62 -12.65 -2.69
CA SER A 70 -17.00 -13.71 -3.49
C SER A 70 -17.37 -13.56 -4.97
N SER A 71 -16.55 -14.12 -5.85
CA SER A 71 -16.81 -14.15 -7.29
C SER A 71 -16.56 -15.55 -7.84
N GLN A 72 -17.28 -15.91 -8.88
CA GLN A 72 -17.10 -17.16 -9.60
C GLN A 72 -16.98 -16.88 -11.10
N VAL A 73 -15.93 -17.40 -11.72
CA VAL A 73 -15.79 -17.41 -13.17
C VAL A 73 -16.07 -18.80 -13.71
N GLU A 74 -16.91 -18.87 -14.75
CA GLU A 74 -17.24 -20.08 -15.48
C GLU A 74 -16.89 -19.86 -16.96
N PHE A 75 -16.13 -20.78 -17.55
CA PHE A 75 -15.85 -20.78 -18.98
C PHE A 75 -16.70 -21.81 -19.69
N PHE A 76 -17.32 -21.38 -20.76
CA PHE A 76 -18.20 -22.20 -21.59
C PHE A 76 -17.61 -22.36 -22.99
N LYS A 77 -17.55 -23.57 -23.47
CA LYS A 77 -17.40 -23.81 -24.93
C LYS A 77 -18.76 -23.77 -25.60
N VAL A 78 -18.79 -23.27 -26.82
CA VAL A 78 -19.99 -23.26 -27.66
C VAL A 78 -19.76 -24.21 -28.84
N THR A 79 -20.69 -25.14 -29.04
CA THR A 79 -20.69 -26.09 -30.16
C THR A 79 -22.13 -26.28 -30.58
N ASP A 80 -22.43 -26.11 -31.85
CA ASP A 80 -23.77 -26.34 -32.46
C ASP A 80 -24.93 -25.69 -31.68
N ASN A 81 -24.77 -24.40 -31.30
CA ASN A 81 -25.73 -23.63 -30.51
C ASN A 81 -25.95 -24.14 -29.06
N THR A 82 -25.11 -25.02 -28.59
CA THR A 82 -25.12 -25.46 -27.19
C THR A 82 -23.90 -24.94 -26.45
N SER A 83 -24.09 -24.55 -25.21
CA SER A 83 -22.97 -24.12 -24.33
C SER A 83 -22.76 -25.17 -23.23
N GLN A 84 -21.50 -25.56 -23.06
CA GLN A 84 -21.07 -26.49 -22.01
C GLN A 84 -20.00 -25.84 -21.14
N SER A 85 -20.18 -25.87 -19.83
CA SER A 85 -19.14 -25.45 -18.90
C SER A 85 -17.93 -26.38 -18.99
N ILE A 86 -16.73 -25.76 -19.14
CA ILE A 86 -15.48 -26.51 -19.28
C ILE A 86 -14.49 -26.20 -18.15
N PHE A 87 -14.70 -25.11 -17.42
CA PHE A 87 -13.89 -24.73 -16.26
C PHE A 87 -14.68 -23.80 -15.35
N THR A 88 -14.51 -23.98 -14.05
CA THR A 88 -15.11 -23.12 -13.03
C THR A 88 -14.06 -22.84 -11.95
N LYS A 89 -13.89 -21.59 -11.59
CA LYS A 89 -13.02 -21.15 -10.50
C LYS A 89 -13.77 -20.20 -9.60
N THR A 90 -13.77 -20.50 -8.31
CA THR A 90 -14.27 -19.56 -7.30
C THR A 90 -13.11 -18.70 -6.83
N ILE A 91 -13.27 -17.40 -6.95
CA ILE A 91 -12.36 -16.39 -6.44
C ILE A 91 -12.91 -15.99 -5.08
N LYS A 92 -12.44 -16.66 -4.03
CA LYS A 92 -12.82 -16.34 -2.66
C LYS A 92 -11.98 -15.18 -2.20
N ARG A 93 -12.63 -14.09 -1.87
CA ARG A 93 -12.09 -13.06 -1.00
C ARG A 93 -13.07 -12.96 0.16
N GLU A 94 -12.68 -13.49 1.31
CA GLU A 94 -13.43 -13.28 2.53
C GLU A 94 -13.27 -11.81 2.91
N ARG A 95 -14.23 -10.99 2.54
CA ARG A 95 -14.40 -9.71 3.19
C ARG A 95 -14.93 -10.00 4.58
N LEU A 96 -14.05 -9.91 5.56
CA LEU A 96 -14.50 -9.67 6.91
C LEU A 96 -15.28 -8.35 6.89
N SER A 97 -16.52 -8.37 7.38
CA SER A 97 -17.24 -7.12 7.62
C SER A 97 -16.36 -6.24 8.52
N VAL A 98 -16.44 -4.93 8.38
CA VAL A 98 -15.68 -4.00 9.23
C VAL A 98 -15.94 -4.29 10.71
N ASP A 99 -17.12 -4.77 11.03
CA ASP A 99 -17.53 -5.17 12.39
C ASP A 99 -16.88 -6.49 12.86
N GLU A 100 -16.40 -7.34 11.94
CA GLU A 100 -15.71 -8.61 12.23
C GLU A 100 -14.20 -8.47 12.31
N ILE A 101 -13.63 -7.32 11.87
CA ILE A 101 -12.22 -7.03 12.00
C ILE A 101 -11.95 -6.61 13.44
N SER A 102 -11.63 -7.58 14.29
CA SER A 102 -11.11 -7.29 15.62
C SER A 102 -9.65 -6.88 15.52
N TYR A 103 -9.40 -5.60 15.57
CA TYR A 103 -8.04 -5.09 15.77
C TYR A 103 -7.66 -5.33 17.23
N PRO A 104 -6.60 -6.13 17.51
CA PRO A 104 -6.13 -6.27 18.87
C PRO A 104 -5.68 -4.89 19.37
N LYS A 105 -6.47 -4.28 20.25
CA LYS A 105 -6.06 -3.07 20.95
C LYS A 105 -4.86 -3.48 21.83
N LYS A 106 -3.65 -3.12 21.41
CA LYS A 106 -2.51 -3.15 22.32
C LYS A 106 -2.81 -2.12 23.39
N ALA A 107 -2.94 -2.57 24.63
CA ALA A 107 -3.03 -1.66 25.77
C ALA A 107 -1.68 -0.95 25.93
N TYR A 108 -1.50 0.17 25.28
CA TYR A 108 -0.42 1.09 25.56
C TYR A 108 -0.80 1.89 26.82
N GLY A 109 0.19 2.21 27.66
CA GLY A 109 -0.01 3.23 28.70
C GLY A 109 -0.24 4.61 28.06
N ALA A 110 -0.55 5.61 28.88
CA ALA A 110 -0.74 6.99 28.42
C ALA A 110 0.47 7.57 27.66
N THR A 111 1.66 7.05 27.93
CA THR A 111 2.91 7.40 27.24
C THR A 111 3.71 6.14 26.92
N THR A 112 4.48 6.20 25.84
CA THR A 112 5.42 5.14 25.48
C THR A 112 6.76 5.74 25.05
N LYS A 113 7.81 4.91 25.04
CA LYS A 113 9.12 5.28 24.51
C LYS A 113 9.28 4.69 23.11
N ALA A 114 9.66 5.53 22.18
CA ALA A 114 9.92 5.11 20.81
C ALA A 114 11.01 5.95 20.15
N SER A 115 11.65 5.39 19.14
CA SER A 115 12.56 6.08 18.23
C SER A 115 12.01 6.04 16.79
N ILE A 116 12.47 6.94 15.94
CA ILE A 116 12.05 6.98 14.53
C ILE A 116 12.65 5.79 13.76
N TYR A 117 13.96 5.54 13.97
CA TYR A 117 14.69 4.40 13.44
C TYR A 117 15.32 3.60 14.56
N THR A 118 15.69 2.36 14.29
CA THR A 118 16.45 1.55 15.24
C THR A 118 17.92 1.97 15.26
N LYS A 119 18.67 1.53 16.27
CA LYS A 119 20.11 1.76 16.31
C LYS A 119 20.83 1.05 15.17
N GLU A 120 20.39 -0.16 14.81
CA GLU A 120 20.93 -0.95 13.71
C GLU A 120 20.78 -0.24 12.37
N GLU A 121 19.70 0.48 12.15
CA GLU A 121 19.48 1.27 10.94
C GLU A 121 20.39 2.50 10.86
N THR A 122 20.69 3.11 11.99
CA THR A 122 21.42 4.39 12.08
C THR A 122 22.89 4.23 12.40
N ASP A 123 23.32 3.10 12.95
CA ASP A 123 24.74 2.90 13.28
C ASP A 123 25.56 2.68 12.01
N LYS A 124 26.63 3.48 11.88
CA LYS A 124 27.53 3.49 10.72
C LYS A 124 28.98 3.48 11.20
N THR A 125 29.84 2.81 10.44
CA THR A 125 31.29 2.76 10.74
C THR A 125 31.92 4.16 10.67
N GLY A 126 33.05 4.34 11.35
CA GLY A 126 33.78 5.62 11.30
C GLY A 126 34.18 6.02 9.89
N PHE A 127 34.60 5.05 9.05
CA PHE A 127 34.92 5.31 7.66
C PHE A 127 33.71 5.76 6.84
N TYR A 128 32.53 5.16 7.07
CA TYR A 128 31.30 5.60 6.41
C TYR A 128 30.95 7.04 6.81
N LYS A 129 31.05 7.38 8.11
CA LYS A 129 30.80 8.75 8.61
C LYS A 129 31.80 9.75 8.05
N PHE A 130 33.05 9.37 7.89
CA PHE A 130 34.06 10.21 7.24
C PHE A 130 33.68 10.57 5.81
N LEU A 131 33.13 9.61 5.03
CA LEU A 131 32.75 9.85 3.64
C LEU A 131 31.43 10.62 3.50
N TRP A 132 30.43 10.32 4.36
CA TRP A 132 29.06 10.80 4.21
C TRP A 132 28.60 11.77 5.29
N GLY A 133 29.47 12.06 6.27
CA GLY A 133 29.16 12.93 7.41
C GLY A 133 28.40 12.22 8.51
N ASP A 134 28.31 12.90 9.67
CA ASP A 134 27.66 12.35 10.88
C ASP A 134 26.13 12.38 10.82
N HIS A 135 25.55 13.30 10.05
CA HIS A 135 24.12 13.53 9.98
C HIS A 135 23.45 13.65 11.36
N PHE A 136 22.11 13.60 11.42
CA PHE A 136 21.36 13.58 12.67
C PHE A 136 21.00 12.14 13.12
N ARG A 137 21.79 11.13 12.74
CA ARG A 137 21.54 9.70 13.02
C ARG A 137 21.20 9.43 14.48
N ASN A 138 21.93 10.08 15.39
CA ASN A 138 21.71 9.94 16.84
C ASN A 138 20.30 10.37 17.27
N LEU A 139 19.74 11.40 16.63
CA LEU A 139 18.41 11.89 16.95
C LEU A 139 17.31 10.97 16.40
N TYR A 140 17.57 10.31 15.27
CA TYR A 140 16.63 9.35 14.71
C TYR A 140 16.53 8.05 15.53
N SER A 141 17.61 7.61 16.15
CA SER A 141 17.63 6.40 17.00
C SER A 141 17.47 6.68 18.48
N LYS A 142 17.38 7.95 18.90
CA LYS A 142 17.14 8.30 20.30
C LYS A 142 15.69 8.02 20.66
N GLU A 143 15.49 7.23 21.69
CA GLU A 143 14.16 7.05 22.28
C GLU A 143 13.68 8.34 22.95
N ILE A 144 12.48 8.73 22.62
CA ILE A 144 11.76 9.81 23.28
C ILE A 144 10.47 9.27 23.88
N SER A 145 10.03 9.87 24.98
CA SER A 145 8.71 9.58 25.54
C SER A 145 7.67 10.41 24.82
N ALA A 146 6.68 9.76 24.25
CA ALA A 146 5.56 10.41 23.55
C ALA A 146 4.22 9.93 24.12
N PRO A 147 3.20 10.79 24.19
CA PRO A 147 1.85 10.36 24.51
C PRO A 147 1.35 9.43 23.42
N VAL A 148 0.56 8.45 23.81
CA VAL A 148 -0.12 7.55 22.87
C VAL A 148 -1.37 8.23 22.36
N LEU A 149 -1.55 8.24 21.04
CA LEU A 149 -2.73 8.79 20.39
C LEU A 149 -3.74 7.67 20.10
N ASP A 150 -4.91 7.77 20.72
CA ASP A 150 -6.09 7.06 20.25
C ASP A 150 -6.97 8.05 19.49
N ILE A 151 -7.23 7.75 18.21
CA ILE A 151 -8.02 8.64 17.35
C ILE A 151 -9.47 8.71 17.85
N GLU A 152 -9.99 7.62 18.42
CA GLU A 152 -11.34 7.54 18.95
C GLU A 152 -11.53 8.42 20.22
N GLU A 153 -10.42 8.70 20.93
CA GLU A 153 -10.44 9.54 22.14
C GLU A 153 -10.18 11.03 21.86
N LEU A 154 -9.91 11.40 20.59
CA LEU A 154 -9.73 12.80 20.23
C LEU A 154 -11.02 13.59 20.38
N PRO A 155 -10.97 14.81 20.98
CA PRO A 155 -12.15 15.66 21.09
C PRO A 155 -12.66 16.09 19.74
N GLY A 156 -14.00 16.17 19.57
CA GLY A 156 -14.62 16.61 18.32
C GLY A 156 -15.00 15.50 17.37
N ASN A 157 -15.06 14.25 17.81
CA ASN A 157 -15.47 13.09 17.01
C ASN A 157 -14.66 13.00 15.68
N VAL A 158 -13.35 13.01 15.82
CA VAL A 158 -12.41 13.04 14.69
C VAL A 158 -12.51 11.75 13.87
N LYS A 159 -12.68 11.89 12.56
CA LYS A 159 -12.83 10.76 11.62
C LYS A 159 -11.77 10.81 10.53
N PRO A 160 -11.24 9.66 10.09
CA PRO A 160 -10.37 9.60 8.94
C PRO A 160 -11.16 9.85 7.64
N ILE A 161 -10.64 10.72 6.76
CA ILE A 161 -11.25 11.03 5.46
C ILE A 161 -10.46 10.50 4.27
N SER A 162 -9.14 10.51 4.33
CA SER A 162 -8.32 10.01 3.24
C SER A 162 -6.89 9.73 3.67
N GLU A 163 -6.23 8.84 2.95
CA GLU A 163 -4.78 8.71 3.01
C GLU A 163 -4.12 9.92 2.34
N GLY A 164 -3.06 10.44 2.93
CA GLY A 164 -2.34 11.57 2.34
C GLY A 164 -1.35 11.14 1.26
N GLY A 165 -1.18 11.97 0.23
CA GLY A 165 -0.38 11.69 -0.96
C GLY A 165 1.15 11.84 -0.81
N GLY A 166 1.73 11.64 0.39
CA GLY A 166 3.18 11.76 0.56
C GLY A 166 3.97 10.61 -0.07
N THR A 167 5.02 10.93 -0.82
CA THR A 167 5.90 9.92 -1.45
C THR A 167 6.91 9.29 -0.49
N GLN A 168 7.22 9.94 0.64
CA GLN A 168 8.25 9.50 1.58
C GLN A 168 7.70 9.05 2.93
N SER A 169 6.57 9.58 3.37
CA SER A 169 5.98 9.27 4.68
C SER A 169 4.50 8.98 4.54
N ARG A 170 4.01 8.06 5.36
CA ARG A 170 2.57 7.83 5.47
C ARG A 170 1.92 9.01 6.18
N SER A 171 0.76 9.41 5.70
CA SER A 171 -0.07 10.41 6.35
C SER A 171 -1.54 10.04 6.25
N LEU A 172 -2.31 10.50 7.22
CA LEU A 172 -3.75 10.29 7.30
C LEU A 172 -4.39 11.65 7.52
N ARG A 173 -5.36 11.99 6.70
CA ARG A 173 -6.17 13.19 6.88
C ARG A 173 -7.38 12.85 7.73
N LEU A 174 -7.66 13.70 8.68
CA LEU A 174 -8.76 13.58 9.62
C LEU A 174 -9.59 14.86 9.58
N ILE A 175 -10.86 14.74 9.94
CA ILE A 175 -11.77 15.87 10.10
C ILE A 175 -12.57 15.72 11.40
N ASP A 176 -12.84 16.84 12.08
CA ASP A 176 -13.74 16.86 13.24
C ASP A 176 -15.17 17.29 12.84
N ASP A 177 -16.09 17.24 13.80
CA ASP A 177 -17.49 17.65 13.57
C ASP A 177 -17.66 19.16 13.29
N ASN A 178 -16.63 19.98 13.50
CA ASN A 178 -16.59 21.41 13.17
C ASN A 178 -15.90 21.68 11.83
N GLU A 179 -15.66 20.64 11.01
CA GLU A 179 -14.99 20.73 9.71
C GLU A 179 -13.51 21.17 9.81
N HIS A 180 -12.87 21.09 10.98
CA HIS A 180 -11.44 21.32 11.08
C HIS A 180 -10.67 20.09 10.56
N GLU A 181 -9.72 20.33 9.67
CA GLU A 181 -8.87 19.30 9.11
C GLU A 181 -7.58 19.13 9.92
N TYR A 182 -7.22 17.90 10.17
CA TYR A 182 -5.97 17.50 10.81
C TYR A 182 -5.19 16.57 9.90
N THR A 183 -3.87 16.56 10.02
CA THR A 183 -3.02 15.62 9.32
C THR A 183 -2.12 14.91 10.29
N LEU A 184 -2.31 13.60 10.44
CA LEU A 184 -1.33 12.73 11.08
C LEU A 184 -0.26 12.38 10.04
N ARG A 185 1.01 12.53 10.40
CA ARG A 185 2.14 12.20 9.53
C ARG A 185 3.19 11.42 10.28
N ALA A 186 3.57 10.26 9.73
CA ALA A 186 4.67 9.49 10.28
C ALA A 186 5.99 10.27 10.17
N LEU A 187 6.76 10.33 11.26
CA LEU A 187 8.12 10.85 11.25
C LEU A 187 9.07 9.88 10.53
N ARG A 188 8.79 8.57 10.64
CA ARG A 188 9.52 7.55 9.90
C ARG A 188 9.22 7.65 8.40
N LYS A 189 10.26 7.84 7.61
CA LYS A 189 10.18 7.86 6.16
C LYS A 189 10.39 6.45 5.58
N SER A 190 9.74 6.15 4.45
CA SER A 190 9.90 4.91 3.72
C SER A 190 10.75 5.15 2.47
N ALA A 191 11.93 4.56 2.43
CA ALA A 191 12.78 4.57 1.26
C ALA A 191 12.17 3.75 0.11
N VAL A 192 11.53 2.65 0.44
CA VAL A 192 10.87 1.77 -0.53
C VAL A 192 9.74 2.50 -1.25
N ARG A 193 8.85 3.17 -0.50
CA ARG A 193 7.76 3.97 -1.09
C ARG A 193 8.30 5.09 -1.99
N PHE A 194 9.36 5.75 -1.60
CA PHE A 194 10.00 6.78 -2.42
C PHE A 194 10.54 6.20 -3.74
N LEU A 195 11.25 5.08 -3.68
CA LEU A 195 11.76 4.41 -4.87
C LEU A 195 10.62 3.96 -5.80
N GLN A 196 9.57 3.36 -5.23
CA GLN A 196 8.40 2.94 -5.98
C GLN A 196 7.75 4.12 -6.72
N THR A 197 7.51 5.22 -6.04
CA THR A 197 6.75 6.35 -6.61
C THR A 197 7.58 7.26 -7.51
N THR A 198 8.91 7.33 -7.31
CA THR A 198 9.76 8.31 -7.98
C THR A 198 10.69 7.70 -9.03
N ALA A 199 11.23 6.51 -8.76
CA ALA A 199 12.23 5.89 -9.63
C ALA A 199 11.66 4.75 -10.49
N ILE A 200 10.61 4.06 -10.03
CA ILE A 200 10.12 2.84 -10.66
C ILE A 200 8.57 2.91 -10.78
N ASP A 201 8.08 3.98 -11.38
CA ASP A 201 6.64 4.28 -11.50
C ASP A 201 5.84 3.19 -12.25
N ASN A 202 6.48 2.39 -13.10
CA ASN A 202 5.80 1.48 -14.03
C ASN A 202 5.70 0.02 -13.57
N HIS A 203 6.36 -0.36 -12.46
CA HIS A 203 6.37 -1.74 -11.96
C HIS A 203 6.25 -1.73 -10.44
N TYR A 204 5.42 -2.61 -9.89
CA TYR A 204 5.39 -2.79 -8.45
C TYR A 204 6.63 -3.57 -8.01
N VAL A 205 7.48 -2.92 -7.24
CA VAL A 205 8.77 -3.48 -6.77
C VAL A 205 8.96 -3.29 -5.26
N GLU A 206 7.93 -2.88 -4.55
CA GLU A 206 8.03 -2.57 -3.12
C GLU A 206 8.64 -3.72 -2.31
N ASP A 207 8.19 -4.95 -2.58
CA ASP A 207 8.68 -6.12 -1.86
C ASP A 207 10.13 -6.51 -2.22
N TYR A 208 10.55 -6.24 -3.44
CA TYR A 208 11.92 -6.50 -3.90
C TYR A 208 12.94 -5.49 -3.39
N LEU A 209 12.50 -4.32 -2.97
CA LEU A 209 13.38 -3.26 -2.50
C LEU A 209 13.63 -3.30 -0.98
N LYS A 210 12.80 -4.02 -0.24
CA LYS A 210 12.97 -4.20 1.21
C LYS A 210 14.29 -4.91 1.51
N ASN A 211 14.99 -4.41 2.53
CA ASN A 211 16.30 -4.92 2.99
C ASN A 211 17.45 -4.81 1.96
N THR A 212 17.27 -4.04 0.90
CA THR A 212 18.32 -3.81 -0.11
C THR A 212 19.33 -2.74 0.34
N ILE A 213 20.46 -2.68 -0.39
CA ILE A 213 21.47 -1.62 -0.20
C ILE A 213 20.84 -0.25 -0.54
N ALA A 214 19.99 -0.20 -1.58
CA ALA A 214 19.32 1.04 -2.00
C ALA A 214 18.40 1.59 -0.91
N GLU A 215 17.60 0.74 -0.29
CA GLU A 215 16.75 1.13 0.84
C GLU A 215 17.60 1.69 2.00
N ARG A 216 18.64 0.94 2.41
CA ARG A 216 19.51 1.37 3.52
C ARG A 216 20.24 2.68 3.25
N TYR A 217 20.65 2.90 2.00
CA TYR A 217 21.29 4.14 1.59
C TYR A 217 20.33 5.33 1.66
N LEU A 218 19.11 5.17 1.16
CA LEU A 218 18.10 6.24 1.22
C LEU A 218 17.64 6.52 2.64
N LEU A 219 17.47 5.50 3.48
CA LEU A 219 17.17 5.69 4.90
C LEU A 219 18.25 6.53 5.59
N ASP A 220 19.51 6.25 5.28
CA ASP A 220 20.63 7.04 5.79
C ASP A 220 20.61 8.48 5.28
N PHE A 221 20.30 8.68 4.00
CA PHE A 221 20.18 10.01 3.40
C PHE A 221 19.09 10.85 4.11
N TYR A 222 17.99 10.26 4.53
CA TYR A 222 16.96 10.98 5.28
C TYR A 222 17.45 11.53 6.62
N THR A 223 18.50 10.97 7.18
CA THR A 223 19.08 11.45 8.44
C THR A 223 19.88 12.74 8.30
N THR A 224 20.07 13.27 7.08
CA THR A 224 20.68 14.57 6.83
C THR A 224 19.80 15.72 7.34
N ALA A 225 18.50 15.55 7.43
CA ALA A 225 17.57 16.53 7.95
C ALA A 225 17.30 16.29 9.44
N HIS A 226 17.17 17.37 10.21
CA HIS A 226 16.84 17.26 11.63
C HIS A 226 15.39 16.77 11.82
N PRO A 227 15.14 15.64 12.51
CA PRO A 227 13.81 14.99 12.54
C PRO A 227 12.75 15.82 13.25
N TYR A 228 13.14 16.69 14.16
CA TYR A 228 12.23 17.47 15.00
C TYR A 228 12.22 18.97 14.67
N ALA A 229 12.84 19.41 13.58
CA ALA A 229 12.93 20.83 13.22
C ALA A 229 11.56 21.51 13.11
N GLN A 230 10.56 20.78 12.62
CA GLN A 230 9.20 21.30 12.45
C GLN A 230 8.54 21.76 13.75
N PHE A 231 8.91 21.18 14.90
CA PHE A 231 8.37 21.55 16.22
C PHE A 231 8.95 22.87 16.73
N SER A 232 10.21 23.18 16.42
CA SER A 232 10.86 24.45 16.76
C SER A 232 10.38 25.59 15.89
N MET A 233 10.01 25.32 14.63
CA MET A 233 9.52 26.33 13.69
C MET A 233 8.19 26.94 14.09
N ASN A 234 7.36 26.22 14.86
CA ASN A 234 6.09 26.72 15.35
C ASN A 234 6.26 28.01 16.21
N GLU A 235 7.13 27.96 17.23
CA GLU A 235 7.36 29.12 18.12
C GLU A 235 7.95 30.31 17.37
N LEU A 236 8.88 30.04 16.45
CA LEU A 236 9.50 31.09 15.62
C LEU A 236 8.45 31.76 14.71
N SER A 237 7.59 30.97 14.05
CA SER A 237 6.54 31.49 13.17
C SER A 237 5.49 32.29 13.95
N ALA A 238 5.12 31.81 15.14
CA ALA A 238 4.22 32.53 16.03
C ALA A 238 4.77 33.91 16.43
N SER A 239 6.05 33.99 16.76
CA SER A 239 6.69 35.26 17.15
C SER A 239 6.74 36.30 16.02
N LEU A 240 6.74 35.82 14.77
CA LEU A 240 6.75 36.65 13.56
C LEU A 240 5.35 36.93 13.00
N GLY A 241 4.29 36.40 13.63
CA GLY A 241 2.90 36.56 13.14
C GLY A 241 2.61 35.85 11.81
N VAL A 242 3.43 34.84 11.44
CA VAL A 242 3.26 34.08 10.22
C VAL A 242 2.28 32.94 10.46
N LEU A 243 1.34 32.72 9.51
CA LEU A 243 0.42 31.58 9.58
C LEU A 243 1.23 30.26 9.59
N HIS A 244 0.98 29.43 10.59
CA HIS A 244 1.74 28.19 10.83
C HIS A 244 0.87 27.10 11.42
N ALA A 245 1.30 25.85 11.25
CA ALA A 245 0.75 24.71 11.96
C ALA A 245 1.36 24.60 13.36
N ASN A 246 0.64 24.01 14.30
CA ASN A 246 1.12 23.68 15.63
C ASN A 246 1.28 22.15 15.78
N PRO A 247 2.37 21.58 15.28
CA PRO A 247 2.57 20.13 15.28
C PRO A 247 2.81 19.63 16.71
N LYS A 248 2.20 18.49 17.03
CA LYS A 248 2.42 17.73 18.27
C LYS A 248 2.92 16.35 17.93
N ILE A 249 3.73 15.76 18.82
CA ILE A 249 4.26 14.42 18.64
C ILE A 249 3.44 13.41 19.44
N TYR A 250 3.13 12.30 18.81
CA TYR A 250 2.40 11.18 19.39
C TYR A 250 3.01 9.85 18.92
N TYR A 251 2.64 8.79 19.64
CA TYR A 251 2.93 7.41 19.26
C TYR A 251 1.63 6.72 18.85
#